data_b670eba1d39524cad7c5a07dc544398d
#
_entry.id   b670eba1d39524cad7c5a07dc544398d
#
_cell.length_a   1.000
_cell.length_b   1.000
_cell.length_c   1.000
_cell.angle_alpha   90.00
_cell.angle_beta   90.00
_cell.angle_gamma   90.00
#
_symmetry.space_group_name_H-M   'P 1'
#
loop_
_entity.id
_entity.type
_entity.pdbx_description
1 polymer ?
#
loop_
_entity_poly.entity_id
_entity_poly.type
_entity_poly.pdbx_seq_one_letter_code
_entity_poly.pdbx_strand_id
1 'polypeptide(L)'
;MDELERQLNAIGFKTNQIPEHKILVIEDYTIEAGPHASKTVRVGLSAGDFPYTPPAGIHVSPKLRPDGQNNINASPLGNEWQYWSRRLPDWGKDRSARHIIAHVNRFF
;
A
#
# COMPACT_ATOMS: atom_id res chain seq x y z
N MET A 1 -9.72 8.87 4.88
CA MET A 1 -9.09 8.55 3.56
C MET A 1 -8.59 9.80 2.85
N ASP A 2 -9.34 10.90 2.93
CA ASP A 2 -8.97 12.14 2.25
C ASP A 2 -7.66 12.76 2.76
N GLU A 3 -7.39 12.67 4.06
CA GLU A 3 -6.13 13.20 4.61
C GLU A 3 -4.92 12.41 4.13
N LEU A 4 -5.03 11.08 4.07
CA LEU A 4 -3.95 10.25 3.52
C LEU A 4 -3.71 10.59 2.04
N GLU A 5 -4.78 10.73 1.28
CA GLU A 5 -4.67 11.12 -0.14
C GLU A 5 -3.98 12.48 -0.29
N ARG A 6 -4.37 13.46 0.51
CA ARG A 6 -3.74 14.77 0.51
C ARG A 6 -2.23 14.68 0.76
N GLN A 7 -1.83 13.91 1.77
CA GLN A 7 -0.41 13.74 2.10
C GLN A 7 0.36 13.03 0.98
N LEU A 8 -0.21 11.98 0.40
CA LEU A 8 0.44 11.25 -0.69
C LEU A 8 0.58 12.11 -1.94
N ASN A 9 -0.45 12.87 -2.29
CA ASN A 9 -0.40 13.78 -3.42
C ASN A 9 0.64 14.88 -3.21
N ALA A 10 0.77 15.38 -1.97
CA ALA A 10 1.76 16.41 -1.63
C ALA A 10 3.21 15.95 -1.81
N ILE A 11 3.46 14.65 -1.69
CA ILE A 11 4.80 14.09 -1.90
C ILE A 11 4.96 13.43 -3.28
N GLY A 12 4.02 13.68 -4.20
CA GLY A 12 4.17 13.36 -5.61
C GLY A 12 3.48 12.09 -6.09
N PHE A 13 2.70 11.41 -5.26
CA PHE A 13 2.01 10.20 -5.68
C PHE A 13 0.64 10.52 -6.30
N LYS A 14 0.31 9.79 -7.35
CA LYS A 14 -0.99 9.82 -7.99
C LYS A 14 -1.88 8.76 -7.36
N THR A 15 -3.07 9.13 -6.93
CA THR A 15 -3.93 8.26 -6.13
C THR A 15 -5.36 8.19 -6.66
N ASN A 16 -6.05 7.09 -6.33
CA ASN A 16 -7.48 6.91 -6.53
C ASN A 16 -8.10 6.25 -5.30
N GLN A 17 -9.28 6.72 -4.92
CA GLN A 17 -10.03 6.13 -3.82
C GLN A 17 -10.93 5.00 -4.32
N ILE A 18 -11.02 3.92 -3.53
CA ILE A 18 -12.00 2.85 -3.71
C ILE A 18 -12.86 2.83 -2.44
N PRO A 19 -13.91 3.65 -2.36
CA PRO A 19 -14.65 3.88 -1.12
C PRO A 19 -15.33 2.63 -0.55
N GLU A 20 -15.82 1.74 -1.41
CA GLU A 20 -16.51 0.51 -0.98
C GLU A 20 -15.63 -0.43 -0.18
N HIS A 21 -14.31 -0.35 -0.33
CA HIS A 21 -13.35 -1.14 0.43
C HIS A 21 -12.50 -0.29 1.38
N LYS A 22 -12.72 1.02 1.41
CA LYS A 22 -11.91 1.98 2.19
C LYS A 22 -10.43 1.85 1.87
N ILE A 23 -10.12 1.67 0.59
CA ILE A 23 -8.75 1.53 0.08
C ILE A 23 -8.39 2.74 -0.75
N LEU A 24 -7.19 3.26 -0.55
CA LEU A 24 -6.59 4.31 -1.36
C LEU A 24 -5.49 3.68 -2.21
N VAL A 25 -5.60 3.81 -3.53
CA VAL A 25 -4.65 3.22 -4.48
C VAL A 25 -3.65 4.26 -4.94
N ILE A 26 -2.37 3.92 -4.83
CA ILE A 26 -1.27 4.65 -5.48
C ILE A 26 -1.11 4.05 -6.87
N GLU A 27 -1.29 4.87 -7.93
CA GLU A 27 -1.40 4.36 -9.30
C GLU A 27 -0.06 3.96 -9.93
N ASP A 28 0.98 4.75 -9.71
CA ASP A 28 2.27 4.55 -10.38
C ASP A 28 3.39 4.45 -9.34
N TYR A 29 3.41 3.36 -8.60
CA TYR A 29 4.45 3.13 -7.61
C TYR A 29 5.63 2.38 -8.25
N THR A 30 6.79 3.02 -8.33
CA THR A 30 8.00 2.39 -8.84
C THR A 30 8.79 1.78 -7.67
N ILE A 31 9.03 0.48 -7.76
CA ILE A 31 9.77 -0.25 -6.73
C ILE A 31 11.25 0.13 -6.82
N GLU A 32 11.82 0.60 -5.71
CA GLU A 32 13.17 1.18 -5.69
C GLU A 32 14.26 0.14 -5.47
N ALA A 33 13.97 -0.95 -4.75
CA ALA A 33 14.98 -1.93 -4.35
C ALA A 33 14.39 -3.33 -4.27
N GLY A 34 15.26 -4.33 -4.16
CA GLY A 34 14.87 -5.73 -4.02
C GLY A 34 14.70 -6.44 -5.36
N PRO A 35 14.17 -7.68 -5.35
CA PRO A 35 14.06 -8.49 -6.56
C PRO A 35 13.12 -7.93 -7.62
N HIS A 36 12.24 -7.01 -7.25
CA HIS A 36 11.28 -6.39 -8.17
C HIS A 36 11.65 -4.94 -8.50
N ALA A 37 12.88 -4.51 -8.22
CA ALA A 37 13.32 -3.14 -8.48
C ALA A 37 13.04 -2.70 -9.91
N SER A 38 12.69 -1.44 -10.09
CA SER A 38 12.35 -0.79 -11.35
C SER A 38 11.01 -1.17 -11.97
N LYS A 39 10.27 -2.12 -11.37
CA LYS A 39 8.89 -2.40 -11.79
C LYS A 39 7.96 -1.33 -11.25
N THR A 40 6.97 -0.96 -12.06
CA THR A 40 5.91 -0.04 -11.65
C THR A 40 4.64 -0.84 -11.37
N VAL A 41 4.07 -0.63 -10.20
CA VAL A 41 2.88 -1.36 -9.73
C VAL A 41 1.86 -0.38 -9.17
N ARG A 42 0.66 -0.90 -8.92
CA ARG A 42 -0.36 -0.20 -8.15
C ARG A 42 -0.32 -0.73 -6.72
N VAL A 43 -0.40 0.17 -5.75
CA VAL A 43 -0.36 -0.19 -4.33
C VAL A 43 -1.62 0.33 -3.65
N GLY A 44 -2.41 -0.58 -3.09
CA GLY A 44 -3.62 -0.23 -2.34
C GLY A 44 -3.35 -0.22 -0.84
N LEU A 45 -3.77 0.85 -0.17
CA LEU A 45 -3.61 1.04 1.27
C LEU A 45 -4.96 1.09 1.95
N SER A 46 -5.17 0.25 2.98
CA SER A 46 -6.36 0.33 3.82
C SER A 46 -6.30 1.63 4.62
N ALA A 47 -7.24 2.53 4.40
CA ALA A 47 -7.15 3.89 4.89
C ALA A 47 -8.38 4.37 5.68
N GLY A 48 -9.28 3.45 6.05
CA GLY A 48 -10.53 3.82 6.72
C GLY A 48 -10.34 4.53 8.05
N ASP A 49 -9.31 4.18 8.79
CA ASP A 49 -9.04 4.71 10.13
C ASP A 49 -7.81 5.60 10.20
N PHE A 50 -7.24 5.97 9.06
CA PHE A 50 -6.10 6.89 9.05
C PHE A 50 -6.50 8.25 9.64
N PRO A 51 -5.72 8.85 10.53
CA PRO A 51 -4.36 8.47 10.96
C PRO A 51 -4.31 7.63 12.24
N TYR A 52 -5.43 7.17 12.78
CA TYR A 52 -5.48 6.46 14.06
C TYR A 52 -4.84 5.08 13.98
N THR A 53 -5.15 4.33 12.91
CA THR A 53 -4.53 3.04 12.66
C THR A 53 -3.83 3.05 11.30
N PRO A 54 -2.69 2.33 11.18
CA PRO A 54 -1.99 2.21 9.90
C PRO A 54 -2.63 1.13 9.03
N PRO A 55 -2.30 1.09 7.73
CA PRO A 55 -2.62 -0.07 6.91
C PRO A 55 -1.96 -1.34 7.49
N ALA A 56 -2.72 -2.44 7.58
CA ALA A 56 -2.21 -3.71 8.09
C ALA A 56 -1.32 -4.45 7.07
N GLY A 57 -1.35 -4.01 5.83
CA GLY A 57 -0.59 -4.56 4.73
C GLY A 57 -0.85 -3.74 3.49
N ILE A 58 -0.44 -4.27 2.34
CA ILE A 58 -0.67 -3.59 1.07
C ILE A 58 -1.35 -4.51 0.07
N HIS A 59 -2.16 -3.93 -0.81
CA HIS A 59 -2.69 -4.59 -1.99
C HIS A 59 -1.78 -4.24 -3.17
N VAL A 60 -1.39 -5.21 -3.96
CA VAL A 60 -0.43 -5.02 -5.06
C VAL A 60 -1.02 -5.55 -6.36
N SER A 61 -0.91 -4.79 -7.43
CA SER A 61 -1.26 -5.21 -8.78
C SER A 61 -0.20 -4.71 -9.79
N PRO A 62 0.25 -5.53 -10.72
CA PRO A 62 -0.07 -6.94 -10.91
C PRO A 62 0.56 -7.83 -9.82
N LYS A 63 0.18 -9.11 -9.80
CA LYS A 63 0.74 -10.08 -8.86
C LYS A 63 2.22 -10.27 -9.13
N LEU A 64 3.05 -10.18 -8.09
CA LEU A 64 4.50 -10.31 -8.19
C LEU A 64 5.02 -11.64 -7.65
N ARG A 65 4.25 -12.33 -6.82
CA ARG A 65 4.65 -13.57 -6.16
C ARG A 65 3.51 -14.58 -6.23
N PRO A 66 3.80 -15.87 -6.06
CA PRO A 66 2.75 -16.89 -5.98
C PRO A 66 1.82 -16.64 -4.79
N ASP A 67 0.51 -16.84 -5.01
CA ASP A 67 -0.48 -16.73 -3.93
C ASP A 67 -0.22 -17.81 -2.87
N GLY A 68 -0.54 -17.49 -1.61
CA GLY A 68 -0.44 -18.41 -0.49
C GLY A 68 0.94 -18.51 0.15
N GLN A 69 1.92 -17.75 -0.34
CA GLN A 69 3.26 -17.71 0.25
C GLN A 69 3.43 -16.49 1.16
N ASN A 70 4.15 -16.65 2.27
CA ASN A 70 4.62 -15.53 3.10
C ASN A 70 3.56 -14.47 3.41
N ASN A 71 2.36 -14.89 3.84
CA ASN A 71 1.23 -13.99 4.14
C ASN A 71 0.70 -13.23 2.91
N ILE A 72 0.82 -13.83 1.74
CA ILE A 72 0.23 -13.31 0.52
C ILE A 72 -1.11 -13.98 0.30
N ASN A 73 -2.18 -13.18 0.26
CA ASN A 73 -3.56 -13.65 0.18
C ASN A 73 -4.31 -13.00 -0.97
N ALA A 74 -5.54 -13.47 -1.20
CA ALA A 74 -6.42 -12.84 -2.16
C ALA A 74 -6.79 -11.43 -1.70
N SER A 75 -6.94 -10.52 -2.65
CA SER A 75 -7.39 -9.16 -2.40
C SER A 75 -8.84 -8.97 -2.83
N PRO A 76 -9.63 -8.18 -2.09
CA PRO A 76 -10.99 -7.82 -2.53
C PRO A 76 -11.01 -6.96 -3.80
N LEU A 77 -9.87 -6.46 -4.24
CA LEU A 77 -9.78 -5.62 -5.43
C LEU A 77 -9.82 -6.41 -6.73
N GLY A 78 -9.71 -7.73 -6.68
CA GLY A 78 -9.87 -8.59 -7.84
C GLY A 78 -8.75 -9.60 -8.06
N ASN A 79 -8.87 -10.37 -9.15
CA ASN A 79 -7.95 -11.47 -9.45
C ASN A 79 -6.55 -11.02 -9.86
N GLU A 80 -6.39 -9.78 -10.26
CA GLU A 80 -5.08 -9.22 -10.65
C GLU A 80 -4.32 -8.65 -9.46
N TRP A 81 -4.91 -8.69 -8.28
CA TRP A 81 -4.38 -8.12 -7.06
C TRP A 81 -3.98 -9.21 -6.08
N GLN A 82 -3.01 -8.87 -5.23
CA GLN A 82 -2.61 -9.67 -4.06
C GLN A 82 -2.65 -8.79 -2.82
N TYR A 83 -2.95 -9.36 -1.67
CA TYR A 83 -2.83 -8.70 -0.39
C TYR A 83 -1.62 -9.26 0.35
N TRP A 84 -0.65 -8.38 0.66
CA TRP A 84 0.56 -8.73 1.41
C TRP A 84 0.40 -8.21 2.84
N SER A 85 0.11 -9.15 3.76
CA SER A 85 -0.08 -8.81 5.17
C SER A 85 1.27 -8.51 5.83
N ARG A 86 1.44 -7.29 6.31
CA ARG A 86 2.66 -6.84 6.98
C ARG A 86 2.29 -5.81 8.04
N ARG A 87 2.85 -5.97 9.24
CA ARG A 87 2.63 -5.02 10.31
C ARG A 87 3.55 -3.82 10.16
N LEU A 88 3.00 -2.61 10.25
CA LEU A 88 3.78 -1.39 10.24
C LEU A 88 4.20 -1.05 11.67
N PRO A 89 5.51 -1.03 11.99
CA PRO A 89 5.97 -0.72 13.33
C PRO A 89 5.99 0.77 13.62
N ASP A 90 6.00 1.11 14.91
CA ASP A 90 6.24 2.50 15.39
C ASP A 90 5.23 3.53 14.89
N TRP A 91 4.00 3.11 14.60
CA TRP A 91 2.97 4.02 14.10
C TRP A 91 2.72 5.21 15.03
N GLY A 92 2.74 4.99 16.32
CA GLY A 92 2.52 6.07 17.30
C GLY A 92 3.56 7.18 17.27
N LYS A 93 4.74 6.92 16.71
CA LYS A 93 5.82 7.91 16.61
C LYS A 93 5.69 8.83 15.42
N ASP A 94 5.13 8.31 14.33
CA ASP A 94 4.93 9.07 13.10
C ASP A 94 3.74 8.50 12.34
N ARG A 95 2.63 9.23 12.37
CA ARG A 95 1.36 8.83 11.74
C ARG A 95 1.16 9.52 10.40
N SER A 96 2.20 9.54 9.58
CA SER A 96 2.20 10.24 8.30
C SER A 96 2.27 9.29 7.11
N ALA A 97 1.89 9.81 5.94
CA ALA A 97 2.06 9.10 4.67
C ALA A 97 3.52 8.76 4.40
N ARG A 98 4.46 9.61 4.80
CA ARG A 98 5.90 9.34 4.62
C ARG A 98 6.35 8.10 5.36
N HIS A 99 5.83 7.88 6.58
CA HIS A 99 6.12 6.67 7.35
C HIS A 99 5.56 5.43 6.65
N ILE A 100 4.35 5.53 6.10
CA ILE A 100 3.74 4.43 5.34
C ILE A 100 4.60 4.10 4.12
N ILE A 101 5.01 5.09 3.35
CA ILE A 101 5.81 4.87 2.14
C ILE A 101 7.20 4.29 2.47
N ALA A 102 7.84 4.78 3.52
CA ALA A 102 9.12 4.21 3.97
C ALA A 102 8.99 2.73 4.32
N HIS A 103 7.86 2.34 4.90
CA HIS A 103 7.58 0.94 5.21
C HIS A 103 7.25 0.13 3.96
N VAL A 104 6.42 0.68 3.06
CA VAL A 104 6.06 0.03 1.80
C VAL A 104 7.30 -0.31 0.98
N ASN A 105 8.28 0.57 0.94
CA ASN A 105 9.54 0.32 0.22
C ASN A 105 10.26 -0.94 0.68
N ARG A 106 9.99 -1.42 1.89
CA ARG A 106 10.60 -2.64 2.45
C ARG A 106 9.82 -3.90 2.09
N PHE A 107 8.60 -3.78 1.55
CA PHE A 107 7.77 -4.93 1.20
C PHE A 107 8.32 -5.68 -0.03
N PHE A 108 8.94 -4.97 -0.90
CA PHE A 108 9.44 -5.47 -2.17
C PHE A 108 10.92 -5.83 -2.07
#